data_ea70faec2bbc843616ebe7371c531e4a
#
_entry.id   ea70faec2bbc843616ebe7371c531e4a
#
_cell.length_a   1.000
_cell.length_b   1.000
_cell.length_c   1.000
_cell.angle_alpha   90.00
_cell.angle_beta   90.00
_cell.angle_gamma   90.00
#
_symmetry.space_group_name_H-M   'P 1'
#
loop_
_entity.id
_entity.type
_entity.pdbx_description
1 polymer ?
#
loop_
_entity_poly.entity_id
_entity_poly.type
_entity_poly.pdbx_seq_one_letter_code
_entity_poly.pdbx_strand_id
1 'polypeptide(L)'
;SFDALSCRLPELFMMDAAKQKEAMAYIDACKEAGDTCGGVAELRVKGLKSGFGSCMTYAEKLDARLAAALMSVQAIKGVEVGLGFGAAARRGSDVHDEIFFSQGEYLRRTNRAGGIEGGMSNGEEIVLRAAMKPIPTLMRGLATVDYVTHEGVRAATERSDVCAILACEVVLESAVCAALAEVVLGRLGSDNLADLKKRYEELPLGRRLPSRIKARRQAASSAAETCLQRRSPRY
;
A
#
# COMPACT_ATOMS: atom_id res chain seq x y z
N SER A 1 1.49 10.97 9.60
CA SER A 1 2.29 10.00 10.36
C SER A 1 1.37 8.93 10.93
N PHE A 2 1.89 7.75 11.22
CA PHE A 2 1.11 6.65 11.79
C PHE A 2 0.51 7.00 13.16
N ASP A 3 1.20 7.83 13.91
CA ASP A 3 0.73 8.33 15.21
C ASP A 3 -0.52 9.23 15.06
N ALA A 4 -0.69 9.86 13.90
CA ALA A 4 -1.90 10.63 13.59
C ALA A 4 -3.13 9.74 13.32
N LEU A 5 -2.96 8.45 13.00
CA LEU A 5 -4.07 7.52 12.81
C LEU A 5 -4.82 7.22 14.11
N SER A 6 -4.20 7.44 15.27
CA SER A 6 -4.87 7.38 16.57
C SER A 6 -5.87 8.53 16.78
N CYS A 7 -5.78 9.58 15.97
CA CYS A 7 -6.66 10.75 16.01
C CYS A 7 -7.77 10.71 14.94
N ARG A 8 -8.03 9.50 14.36
CA ARG A 8 -9.13 9.33 13.41
C ARG A 8 -10.48 9.70 14.04
N LEU A 9 -11.25 10.49 13.30
CA LEU A 9 -12.60 10.84 13.69
C LEU A 9 -13.51 9.62 13.56
N PRO A 10 -14.38 9.33 14.54
CA PRO A 10 -15.07 8.03 14.63
C PRO A 10 -16.11 7.78 13.51
N GLU A 11 -16.65 8.83 12.92
CA GLU A 11 -17.77 8.70 11.98
C GLU A 11 -17.34 8.12 10.62
N LEU A 12 -16.20 8.56 10.07
CA LEU A 12 -15.69 8.08 8.78
C LEU A 12 -14.18 7.76 8.81
N PHE A 13 -13.59 7.60 9.99
CA PHE A 13 -12.15 7.35 10.21
C PHE A 13 -11.21 8.33 9.48
N MET A 14 -11.71 9.52 9.16
CA MET A 14 -10.94 10.56 8.49
C MET A 14 -10.05 11.31 9.49
N MET A 15 -8.96 11.90 8.98
CA MET A 15 -8.01 12.68 9.78
C MET A 15 -8.29 14.18 9.72
N ASP A 16 -9.10 14.62 8.76
CA ASP A 16 -9.44 16.02 8.51
C ASP A 16 -10.93 16.23 8.79
N ALA A 17 -11.24 17.01 9.83
CA ALA A 17 -12.60 17.28 10.25
C ALA A 17 -13.43 18.05 9.21
N ALA A 18 -12.81 18.94 8.43
CA ALA A 18 -13.51 19.69 7.39
C ALA A 18 -13.91 18.77 6.25
N LYS A 19 -12.99 17.90 5.79
CA LYS A 19 -13.27 16.90 4.77
C LYS A 19 -14.25 15.83 5.25
N GLN A 20 -14.19 15.43 6.52
CA GLN A 20 -15.18 14.50 7.07
C GLN A 20 -16.58 15.10 7.01
N LYS A 21 -16.74 16.37 7.41
CA LYS A 21 -18.03 17.06 7.32
C LYS A 21 -18.56 17.15 5.89
N GLU A 22 -17.67 17.43 4.91
CA GLU A 22 -18.01 17.45 3.49
C GLU A 22 -18.46 16.07 3.00
N ALA A 23 -17.74 15.01 3.37
CA ALA A 23 -18.08 13.64 3.02
C ALA A 23 -19.41 13.20 3.62
N MET A 24 -19.68 13.54 4.89
CA MET A 24 -20.97 13.25 5.54
C MET A 24 -22.11 13.97 4.83
N ALA A 25 -21.95 15.25 4.50
CA ALA A 25 -22.95 16.01 3.76
C ALA A 25 -23.23 15.39 2.37
N TYR A 26 -22.20 14.88 1.71
CA TYR A 26 -22.35 14.16 0.44
C TYR A 26 -23.14 12.86 0.59
N ILE A 27 -22.87 12.08 1.64
CA ILE A 27 -23.62 10.85 1.95
C ILE A 27 -25.09 11.18 2.24
N ASP A 28 -25.37 12.23 2.98
CA ASP A 28 -26.74 12.66 3.29
C ASP A 28 -27.47 13.11 2.02
N ALA A 29 -26.82 13.85 1.14
CA ALA A 29 -27.39 14.23 -0.15
C ALA A 29 -27.69 13.01 -1.05
N CYS A 30 -26.84 12.01 -1.06
CA CYS A 30 -27.10 10.74 -1.76
C CYS A 30 -28.34 10.03 -1.18
N LYS A 31 -28.45 10.01 0.15
CA LYS A 31 -29.61 9.43 0.85
C LYS A 31 -30.93 10.11 0.47
N GLU A 32 -30.94 11.44 0.48
CA GLU A 32 -32.11 12.24 0.07
C GLU A 32 -32.50 12.00 -1.38
N ALA A 33 -31.50 11.79 -2.27
CA ALA A 33 -31.72 11.47 -3.69
C ALA A 33 -32.13 10.02 -3.95
N GLY A 34 -32.20 9.16 -2.92
CA GLY A 34 -32.43 7.72 -3.07
C GLY A 34 -31.29 7.01 -3.81
N ASP A 35 -30.09 7.55 -3.73
CA ASP A 35 -28.86 7.07 -4.39
C ASP A 35 -27.87 6.47 -3.40
N THR A 36 -26.74 5.98 -3.90
CA THR A 36 -25.64 5.42 -3.10
C THR A 36 -24.33 6.04 -3.53
N CYS A 37 -23.32 5.99 -2.65
CA CYS A 37 -21.99 6.46 -2.96
C CYS A 37 -20.90 5.44 -2.58
N GLY A 38 -19.81 5.50 -3.29
CA GLY A 38 -18.58 4.79 -3.01
C GLY A 38 -17.60 5.64 -2.21
N GLY A 39 -16.34 5.21 -2.21
CA GLY A 39 -15.28 5.95 -1.55
C GLY A 39 -13.91 5.38 -1.87
N VAL A 40 -12.88 6.04 -1.38
CA VAL A 40 -11.49 5.56 -1.44
C VAL A 40 -10.97 5.42 -0.02
N ALA A 41 -10.57 4.20 0.34
CA ALA A 41 -9.89 3.90 1.59
C ALA A 41 -8.37 3.97 1.38
N GLU A 42 -7.64 4.63 2.28
CA GLU A 42 -6.18 4.60 2.34
C GLU A 42 -5.74 3.75 3.53
N LEU A 43 -4.92 2.74 3.25
CA LEU A 43 -4.33 1.84 4.24
C LEU A 43 -2.84 2.12 4.35
N ARG A 44 -2.35 2.16 5.58
CA ARG A 44 -0.93 2.34 5.88
C ARG A 44 -0.41 1.23 6.76
N VAL A 45 0.72 0.62 6.34
CA VAL A 45 1.40 -0.42 7.11
C VAL A 45 2.77 0.08 7.53
N LYS A 46 3.02 0.11 8.84
CA LYS A 46 4.29 0.52 9.41
C LYS A 46 5.02 -0.68 10.05
N GLY A 47 6.33 -0.62 10.02
CA GLY A 47 7.16 -1.57 10.73
C GLY A 47 7.55 -2.81 9.94
N LEU A 48 7.12 -2.96 8.68
CA LEU A 48 7.62 -4.04 7.84
C LEU A 48 9.06 -3.74 7.40
N LYS A 49 9.99 -4.61 7.79
CA LYS A 49 11.39 -4.48 7.41
C LYS A 49 11.58 -4.65 5.89
N SER A 50 12.70 -4.17 5.38
CA SER A 50 13.05 -4.31 3.95
C SER A 50 13.22 -5.76 3.52
N GLY A 51 12.82 -6.08 2.28
CA GLY A 51 13.07 -7.36 1.60
C GLY A 51 11.98 -8.41 1.79
N PHE A 52 10.78 -8.06 2.24
CA PHE A 52 9.61 -8.95 2.18
C PHE A 52 8.95 -8.87 0.80
N GLY A 53 8.51 -10.01 0.29
CA GLY A 53 8.11 -10.20 -1.09
C GLY A 53 9.24 -10.75 -1.95
N SER A 54 9.10 -10.72 -3.27
CA SER A 54 10.09 -11.25 -4.20
C SER A 54 10.11 -10.44 -5.50
N CYS A 55 11.27 -10.35 -6.14
CA CYS A 55 11.41 -9.81 -7.48
C CYS A 55 11.41 -10.90 -8.58
N MET A 56 11.31 -12.17 -8.20
CA MET A 56 11.54 -13.30 -9.12
C MET A 56 10.30 -13.64 -9.95
N THR A 57 9.13 -13.67 -9.34
CA THR A 57 7.87 -14.01 -10.03
C THR A 57 6.80 -12.96 -9.73
N TYR A 58 5.86 -12.80 -10.68
CA TYR A 58 4.75 -11.86 -10.51
C TYR A 58 3.87 -12.22 -9.30
N ALA A 59 3.68 -13.52 -9.02
CA ALA A 59 2.85 -14.00 -7.93
C ALA A 59 3.46 -13.78 -6.54
N GLU A 60 4.78 -13.61 -6.46
CA GLU A 60 5.50 -13.41 -5.20
C GLU A 60 5.79 -11.94 -4.90
N LYS A 61 5.60 -11.05 -5.87
CA LYS A 61 5.75 -9.61 -5.67
C LYS A 61 4.79 -9.11 -4.60
N LEU A 62 5.32 -8.31 -3.67
CA LEU A 62 4.52 -7.79 -2.55
C LEU A 62 3.38 -6.89 -3.03
N ASP A 63 3.63 -6.01 -4.00
CA ASP A 63 2.61 -5.16 -4.62
C ASP A 63 1.51 -5.99 -5.28
N ALA A 64 1.86 -7.06 -6.01
CA ALA A 64 0.89 -7.94 -6.65
C ALA A 64 0.02 -8.68 -5.62
N ARG A 65 0.61 -9.22 -4.55
CA ARG A 65 -0.13 -9.91 -3.48
C ARG A 65 -1.08 -8.98 -2.74
N LEU A 66 -0.62 -7.79 -2.38
CA LEU A 66 -1.46 -6.81 -1.69
C LEU A 66 -2.57 -6.28 -2.60
N ALA A 67 -2.27 -6.02 -3.87
CA ALA A 67 -3.29 -5.62 -4.85
C ALA A 67 -4.34 -6.72 -5.05
N ALA A 68 -3.93 -7.99 -5.17
CA ALA A 68 -4.84 -9.13 -5.30
C ALA A 68 -5.73 -9.28 -4.05
N ALA A 69 -5.16 -9.16 -2.84
CA ALA A 69 -5.92 -9.22 -1.60
C ALA A 69 -6.99 -8.12 -1.53
N LEU A 70 -6.62 -6.89 -1.87
CA LEU A 70 -7.56 -5.76 -1.89
C LEU A 70 -8.62 -5.91 -2.99
N MET A 71 -8.22 -6.31 -4.22
CA MET A 71 -9.15 -6.51 -5.32
C MET A 71 -10.12 -7.68 -5.10
N SER A 72 -9.79 -8.63 -4.23
CA SER A 72 -10.69 -9.75 -3.86
C SER A 72 -11.86 -9.31 -2.99
N VAL A 73 -11.77 -8.14 -2.36
CA VAL A 73 -12.84 -7.61 -1.52
C VAL A 73 -13.99 -7.10 -2.40
N GLN A 74 -15.23 -7.44 -2.01
CA GLN A 74 -16.42 -7.03 -2.74
C GLN A 74 -16.48 -5.52 -2.95
N ALA A 75 -16.95 -5.10 -4.12
CA ALA A 75 -17.10 -3.72 -4.56
C ALA A 75 -15.79 -2.95 -4.84
N ILE A 76 -14.62 -3.50 -4.57
CA ILE A 76 -13.36 -2.85 -4.95
C ILE A 76 -13.17 -2.91 -6.47
N LYS A 77 -12.82 -1.77 -7.09
CA LYS A 77 -12.66 -1.59 -8.53
C LYS A 77 -11.33 -0.97 -8.93
N GLY A 78 -10.53 -0.54 -7.97
CA GLY A 78 -9.21 0.00 -8.22
C GLY A 78 -8.33 -0.12 -6.99
N VAL A 79 -7.04 -0.35 -7.21
CA VAL A 79 -6.00 -0.37 -6.18
C VAL A 79 -4.82 0.43 -6.66
N GLU A 80 -4.24 1.22 -5.76
CA GLU A 80 -3.02 1.98 -5.99
C GLU A 80 -1.99 1.71 -4.90
N VAL A 81 -0.71 1.77 -5.28
CA VAL A 81 0.43 1.69 -4.36
C VAL A 81 1.22 3.00 -4.44
N GLY A 82 1.48 3.63 -3.31
CA GLY A 82 2.18 4.92 -3.25
C GLY A 82 1.45 6.01 -4.03
N LEU A 83 2.13 6.64 -4.98
CA LEU A 83 1.53 7.66 -5.86
C LEU A 83 0.45 7.10 -6.79
N GLY A 84 0.47 5.79 -7.08
CA GLY A 84 -0.50 5.16 -7.96
C GLY A 84 -0.57 5.82 -9.33
N PHE A 85 -1.78 6.11 -9.82
CA PHE A 85 -2.00 6.80 -11.10
C PHE A 85 -1.37 8.19 -11.17
N GLY A 86 -1.19 8.85 -10.03
CA GLY A 86 -0.51 10.15 -9.97
C GLY A 86 0.96 10.11 -10.41
N ALA A 87 1.60 8.95 -10.43
CA ALA A 87 2.96 8.78 -10.93
C ALA A 87 3.04 8.97 -12.45
N ALA A 88 2.01 8.50 -13.19
CA ALA A 88 1.98 8.58 -14.64
C ALA A 88 1.94 10.02 -15.19
N ALA A 89 1.43 10.97 -14.40
CA ALA A 89 1.36 12.38 -14.78
C ALA A 89 2.63 13.18 -14.41
N ARG A 90 3.68 12.54 -13.92
CA ARG A 90 4.88 13.21 -13.41
C ARG A 90 6.15 12.76 -14.15
N ARG A 91 7.20 13.58 -14.06
CA ARG A 91 8.53 13.20 -14.54
C ARG A 91 9.18 12.21 -13.58
N GLY A 92 10.11 11.37 -14.07
CA GLY A 92 10.81 10.39 -13.25
C GLY A 92 11.53 11.01 -12.03
N SER A 93 12.15 12.18 -12.20
CA SER A 93 12.77 12.95 -11.11
C SER A 93 11.78 13.36 -10.00
N ASP A 94 10.50 13.49 -10.35
CA ASP A 94 9.44 13.86 -9.42
C ASP A 94 8.70 12.65 -8.83
N VAL A 95 9.07 11.43 -9.25
CA VAL A 95 8.44 10.17 -8.81
C VAL A 95 9.38 9.34 -7.96
N HIS A 96 10.67 9.20 -8.38
CA HIS A 96 11.59 8.32 -7.67
C HIS A 96 12.05 8.91 -6.34
N ASP A 97 12.09 8.06 -5.31
CA ASP A 97 12.49 8.44 -3.97
C ASP A 97 14.01 8.47 -3.86
N GLU A 98 14.58 9.65 -3.67
CA GLU A 98 16.03 9.83 -3.49
C GLU A 98 16.50 9.14 -2.22
N ILE A 99 17.62 8.41 -2.34
CA ILE A 99 18.25 7.70 -1.22
C ILE A 99 19.50 8.46 -0.78
N PHE A 100 19.59 8.72 0.51
CA PHE A 100 20.75 9.32 1.13
C PHE A 100 21.19 8.54 2.36
N PHE A 101 22.43 8.78 2.79
CA PHE A 101 23.01 8.10 3.95
C PHE A 101 23.29 9.12 5.06
N SER A 102 22.71 8.91 6.23
CA SER A 102 22.93 9.75 7.39
C SER A 102 22.96 8.92 8.68
N GLN A 103 23.82 9.24 9.60
CA GLN A 103 23.97 8.59 10.90
C GLN A 103 24.09 7.06 10.84
N GLY A 104 24.70 6.53 9.79
CA GLY A 104 24.89 5.09 9.63
C GLY A 104 23.71 4.34 9.00
N GLU A 105 22.67 5.05 8.55
CA GLU A 105 21.47 4.48 7.96
C GLU A 105 21.17 5.05 6.56
N TYR A 106 20.55 4.22 5.71
CA TYR A 106 19.97 4.66 4.44
C TYR A 106 18.55 5.17 4.68
N LEU A 107 18.28 6.36 4.20
CA LEU A 107 17.00 7.06 4.36
C LEU A 107 16.47 7.46 2.99
N ARG A 108 15.17 7.60 2.87
CA ARG A 108 14.51 8.18 1.71
C ARG A 108 13.95 9.56 2.05
N ARG A 109 14.04 10.47 1.09
CA ARG A 109 13.52 11.84 1.29
C ARG A 109 12.00 11.89 1.16
N THR A 110 11.45 11.01 0.34
CA THR A 110 10.01 10.86 0.07
C THR A 110 9.64 9.38 0.07
N ASN A 111 8.35 9.07 0.10
CA ASN A 111 7.84 7.70 0.02
C ASN A 111 6.78 7.60 -1.10
N ARG A 112 7.15 8.01 -2.29
CA ARG A 112 6.27 8.02 -3.46
C ARG A 112 6.04 6.62 -4.03
N ALA A 113 7.01 5.73 -3.84
CA ALA A 113 6.88 4.31 -4.15
C ALA A 113 5.92 3.57 -3.20
N GLY A 114 5.52 4.20 -2.09
CA GLY A 114 4.58 3.59 -1.13
C GLY A 114 5.16 2.37 -0.42
N GLY A 115 6.45 2.37 -0.07
CA GLY A 115 7.10 1.32 0.70
C GLY A 115 7.47 0.06 -0.07
N ILE A 116 7.21 -0.01 -1.38
CA ILE A 116 7.47 -1.19 -2.21
C ILE A 116 8.25 -0.79 -3.45
N GLU A 117 9.39 -1.44 -3.67
CA GLU A 117 10.24 -1.25 -4.85
C GLU A 117 10.70 -2.61 -5.36
N GLY A 118 10.62 -2.83 -6.68
CA GLY A 118 11.01 -4.09 -7.31
C GLY A 118 10.23 -5.31 -6.81
N GLY A 119 9.01 -5.14 -6.31
CA GLY A 119 8.18 -6.21 -5.75
C GLY A 119 8.51 -6.59 -4.31
N MET A 120 9.34 -5.81 -3.62
CA MET A 120 9.75 -6.06 -2.23
C MET A 120 9.56 -4.81 -1.37
N SER A 121 9.31 -5.02 -0.07
CA SER A 121 9.31 -3.92 0.89
C SER A 121 10.69 -3.26 0.96
N ASN A 122 10.72 -1.94 1.05
CA ASN A 122 11.95 -1.15 1.14
C ASN A 122 12.23 -0.63 2.57
N GLY A 123 11.38 -0.96 3.54
CA GLY A 123 11.49 -0.57 4.94
C GLY A 123 10.78 0.75 5.29
N GLU A 124 10.26 1.46 4.29
CA GLU A 124 9.37 2.60 4.51
C GLU A 124 7.92 2.13 4.75
N GLU A 125 7.06 3.06 5.14
CA GLU A 125 5.64 2.81 5.33
C GLU A 125 4.99 2.35 4.01
N ILE A 126 4.24 1.23 4.02
CA ILE A 126 3.47 0.82 2.85
C ILE A 126 2.21 1.65 2.80
N VAL A 127 1.96 2.25 1.65
CA VAL A 127 0.77 3.08 1.39
C VAL A 127 -0.01 2.48 0.25
N LEU A 128 -1.25 2.08 0.54
CA LEU A 128 -2.19 1.47 -0.41
C LEU A 128 -3.47 2.29 -0.44
N ARG A 129 -4.12 2.38 -1.60
CA ARG A 129 -5.45 2.94 -1.74
C ARG A 129 -6.34 1.99 -2.50
N ALA A 130 -7.58 1.86 -2.05
CA ALA A 130 -8.59 1.00 -2.66
C ALA A 130 -9.86 1.80 -2.94
N ALA A 131 -10.33 1.76 -4.18
CA ALA A 131 -11.54 2.43 -4.62
C ALA A 131 -12.72 1.47 -4.59
N MET A 132 -13.70 1.77 -3.77
CA MET A 132 -14.97 1.04 -3.65
C MET A 132 -16.03 1.71 -4.50
N LYS A 133 -16.68 0.94 -5.39
CA LYS A 133 -17.86 1.42 -6.13
C LYS A 133 -19.06 1.61 -5.21
N PRO A 134 -20.04 2.45 -5.60
CA PRO A 134 -21.33 2.54 -4.91
C PRO A 134 -22.05 1.19 -4.84
N ILE A 135 -22.90 1.04 -3.84
CA ILE A 135 -23.80 -0.12 -3.70
C ILE A 135 -24.79 -0.10 -4.88
N PRO A 136 -25.01 -1.22 -5.58
CA PRO A 136 -25.83 -1.22 -6.80
C PRO A 136 -27.34 -1.15 -6.55
N THR A 137 -27.79 -1.40 -5.31
CA THR A 137 -29.19 -1.37 -4.94
C THR A 137 -29.61 0.06 -4.57
N LEU A 138 -30.35 0.70 -5.43
CA LEU A 138 -30.78 2.09 -5.27
C LEU A 138 -32.26 2.18 -4.91
N MET A 139 -32.61 3.06 -3.98
CA MET A 139 -34.03 3.33 -3.63
C MET A 139 -34.81 3.91 -4.78
N ARG A 140 -34.17 4.65 -5.69
CA ARG A 140 -34.81 5.20 -6.91
C ARG A 140 -34.98 4.20 -8.05
N GLY A 141 -34.46 2.98 -7.94
CA GLY A 141 -34.48 1.93 -8.96
C GLY A 141 -33.92 2.36 -10.32
N LEU A 142 -32.95 1.64 -10.85
CA LEU A 142 -32.43 1.89 -12.21
C LEU A 142 -33.31 1.24 -13.27
N ALA A 143 -33.22 1.72 -14.50
CA ALA A 143 -33.85 1.05 -15.64
C ALA A 143 -33.18 -0.31 -15.86
N THR A 144 -34.00 -1.33 -16.07
CA THR A 144 -33.56 -2.70 -16.37
C THR A 144 -34.57 -3.34 -17.33
N VAL A 145 -34.42 -4.62 -17.61
CA VAL A 145 -35.34 -5.40 -18.43
C VAL A 145 -35.83 -6.62 -17.67
N ASP A 146 -37.08 -6.97 -17.88
CA ASP A 146 -37.61 -8.24 -17.41
C ASP A 146 -36.99 -9.40 -18.21
N TYR A 147 -36.49 -10.41 -17.50
CA TYR A 147 -35.76 -11.52 -18.12
C TYR A 147 -36.66 -12.38 -19.04
N VAL A 148 -37.95 -12.51 -18.73
CA VAL A 148 -38.90 -13.36 -19.45
C VAL A 148 -39.57 -12.62 -20.60
N THR A 149 -40.06 -11.39 -20.33
CA THR A 149 -40.80 -10.61 -21.33
C THR A 149 -39.90 -9.75 -22.21
N HIS A 150 -38.66 -9.49 -21.78
CA HIS A 150 -37.68 -8.59 -22.40
C HIS A 150 -38.16 -7.12 -22.47
N GLU A 151 -39.18 -6.78 -21.68
CA GLU A 151 -39.70 -5.39 -21.60
C GLU A 151 -38.86 -4.54 -20.64
N GLY A 152 -38.76 -3.27 -20.89
CA GLY A 152 -38.11 -2.30 -20.02
C GLY A 152 -38.89 -2.09 -18.72
N VAL A 153 -38.25 -2.34 -17.59
CA VAL A 153 -38.85 -2.19 -16.25
C VAL A 153 -37.92 -1.40 -15.32
N ARG A 154 -38.41 -1.00 -14.17
CA ARG A 154 -37.59 -0.50 -13.07
C ARG A 154 -37.05 -1.66 -12.24
N ALA A 155 -35.78 -1.60 -11.88
CA ALA A 155 -35.18 -2.58 -10.96
C ALA A 155 -35.89 -2.56 -9.61
N ALA A 156 -35.98 -3.73 -8.99
CA ALA A 156 -36.49 -3.86 -7.62
C ALA A 156 -35.69 -2.96 -6.68
N THR A 157 -36.40 -2.29 -5.78
CA THR A 157 -35.79 -1.47 -4.74
C THR A 157 -35.77 -2.26 -3.45
N GLU A 158 -34.61 -2.34 -2.84
CA GLU A 158 -34.42 -2.96 -1.54
C GLU A 158 -33.77 -1.96 -0.59
N ARG A 159 -34.09 -2.07 0.68
CA ARG A 159 -33.44 -1.26 1.71
C ARG A 159 -31.97 -1.65 1.78
N SER A 160 -31.11 -0.71 1.51
CA SER A 160 -29.65 -0.87 1.62
C SER A 160 -29.00 0.37 2.25
N ASP A 161 -27.77 0.22 2.68
CA ASP A 161 -26.97 1.35 3.14
C ASP A 161 -26.65 2.28 1.95
N VAL A 162 -26.51 3.57 2.24
CA VAL A 162 -26.14 4.57 1.23
C VAL A 162 -24.64 4.47 0.89
N CYS A 163 -23.81 4.17 1.90
CA CYS A 163 -22.37 4.06 1.77
C CYS A 163 -21.84 2.96 2.67
N ALA A 164 -21.04 2.04 2.14
CA ALA A 164 -20.45 0.94 2.91
C ALA A 164 -18.94 1.14 3.16
N ILE A 165 -18.40 2.37 3.03
CA ILE A 165 -16.96 2.61 3.09
C ILE A 165 -16.37 2.22 4.44
N LEU A 166 -17.04 2.49 5.56
CA LEU A 166 -16.57 2.15 6.90
C LEU A 166 -16.40 0.64 7.10
N ALA A 167 -17.40 -0.14 6.72
CA ALA A 167 -17.33 -1.60 6.79
C ALA A 167 -16.24 -2.12 5.84
N CYS A 168 -16.11 -1.51 4.67
CA CYS A 168 -15.10 -1.86 3.68
C CYS A 168 -13.68 -1.63 4.21
N GLU A 169 -13.41 -0.54 4.92
CA GLU A 169 -12.10 -0.24 5.50
C GLU A 169 -11.63 -1.33 6.45
N VAL A 170 -12.50 -1.83 7.33
CA VAL A 170 -12.18 -2.92 8.27
C VAL A 170 -11.88 -4.22 7.53
N VAL A 171 -12.63 -4.54 6.48
CA VAL A 171 -12.40 -5.73 5.65
C VAL A 171 -11.10 -5.62 4.88
N LEU A 172 -10.80 -4.46 4.31
CA LEU A 172 -9.54 -4.19 3.59
C LEU A 172 -8.33 -4.30 4.52
N GLU A 173 -8.41 -3.76 5.74
CA GLU A 173 -7.36 -3.89 6.75
C GLU A 173 -7.10 -5.37 7.06
N SER A 174 -8.15 -6.16 7.27
CA SER A 174 -8.04 -7.60 7.53
C SER A 174 -7.42 -8.36 6.35
N ALA A 175 -7.80 -8.04 5.12
CA ALA A 175 -7.24 -8.64 3.92
C ALA A 175 -5.73 -8.35 3.76
N VAL A 176 -5.32 -7.10 4.01
CA VAL A 176 -3.90 -6.70 4.00
C VAL A 176 -3.12 -7.42 5.09
N CYS A 177 -3.67 -7.49 6.31
CA CYS A 177 -3.03 -8.22 7.43
C CYS A 177 -2.84 -9.69 7.11
N ALA A 178 -3.83 -10.37 6.53
CA ALA A 178 -3.72 -11.77 6.13
C ALA A 178 -2.63 -11.98 5.07
N ALA A 179 -2.63 -11.16 4.01
CA ALA A 179 -1.62 -11.24 2.96
C ALA A 179 -0.20 -10.97 3.48
N LEU A 180 -0.03 -10.02 4.39
CA LEU A 180 1.25 -9.75 5.02
C LEU A 180 1.69 -10.89 5.95
N ALA A 181 0.77 -11.50 6.69
CA ALA A 181 1.07 -12.65 7.52
C ALA A 181 1.62 -13.82 6.70
N GLU A 182 1.02 -14.11 5.54
CA GLU A 182 1.53 -15.13 4.60
C GLU A 182 2.94 -14.80 4.12
N VAL A 183 3.21 -13.55 3.74
CA VAL A 183 4.53 -13.11 3.27
C VAL A 183 5.58 -13.22 4.38
N VAL A 184 5.23 -12.83 5.60
CA VAL A 184 6.13 -12.91 6.77
C VAL A 184 6.41 -14.36 7.15
N LEU A 185 5.39 -15.19 7.24
CA LEU A 185 5.51 -16.61 7.54
C LEU A 185 6.28 -17.37 6.45
N GLY A 186 6.03 -17.06 5.20
CA GLY A 186 6.72 -17.66 4.07
C GLY A 186 8.23 -17.39 4.07
N ARG A 187 8.64 -16.20 4.54
CA ARG A 187 10.06 -15.84 4.62
C ARG A 187 10.76 -16.35 5.89
N LEU A 188 10.10 -16.25 7.03
CA LEU A 188 10.71 -16.53 8.31
C LEU A 188 10.47 -17.96 8.78
N GLY A 189 9.36 -18.56 8.35
CA GLY A 189 8.87 -19.82 8.90
C GLY A 189 8.60 -19.66 10.40
N SER A 190 7.97 -20.56 10.97
CA SER A 190 7.80 -20.85 12.41
C SER A 190 6.38 -21.34 12.66
N ASP A 191 6.24 -22.20 13.63
CA ASP A 191 4.99 -22.73 14.15
C ASP A 191 4.58 -22.06 15.48
N ASN A 192 5.41 -21.16 15.99
CA ASN A 192 5.09 -20.38 17.19
C ASN A 192 5.48 -18.90 17.07
N LEU A 193 4.71 -18.05 17.75
CA LEU A 193 4.85 -16.59 17.67
C LEU A 193 6.16 -16.07 18.32
N ALA A 194 6.69 -16.74 19.33
CA ALA A 194 7.89 -16.28 20.01
C ALA A 194 9.12 -16.41 19.10
N ASP A 195 9.26 -17.55 18.42
CA ASP A 195 10.33 -17.78 17.46
C ASP A 195 10.18 -16.87 16.23
N LEU A 196 8.96 -16.68 15.75
CA LEU A 196 8.70 -15.77 14.64
C LEU A 196 9.15 -14.35 14.98
N LYS A 197 8.81 -13.83 16.15
CA LYS A 197 9.23 -12.50 16.62
C LYS A 197 10.74 -12.41 16.71
N LYS A 198 11.40 -13.41 17.31
CA LYS A 198 12.86 -13.47 17.42
C LYS A 198 13.52 -13.41 16.03
N ARG A 199 13.09 -14.25 15.09
CA ARG A 199 13.60 -14.25 13.71
C ARG A 199 13.36 -12.91 13.02
N TYR A 200 12.22 -12.29 13.26
CA TYR A 200 11.92 -10.97 12.71
C TYR A 200 12.85 -9.88 13.27
N GLU A 201 13.13 -9.90 14.57
CA GLU A 201 14.04 -8.96 15.23
C GLU A 201 15.48 -9.13 14.75
N GLU A 202 15.93 -10.36 14.55
CA GLU A 202 17.27 -10.71 14.06
C GLU A 202 17.49 -10.34 12.58
N LEU A 203 16.41 -10.09 11.80
CA LEU A 203 16.57 -9.59 10.46
C LEU A 203 17.32 -8.25 10.47
N PRO A 204 18.35 -8.08 9.64
CA PRO A 204 19.00 -6.79 9.50
C PRO A 204 17.96 -5.75 9.12
N LEU A 205 17.93 -4.64 9.83
CA LEU A 205 17.26 -3.45 9.35
C LEU A 205 17.86 -3.17 7.97
N GLY A 206 17.08 -3.23 6.90
CA GLY A 206 17.56 -3.09 5.50
C GLY A 206 18.29 -1.77 5.21
N ARG A 207 18.50 -0.98 6.23
CA ARG A 207 19.22 0.29 6.27
C ARG A 207 20.74 0.12 6.46
N ARG A 208 21.26 -1.07 6.82
CA ARG A 208 22.70 -1.32 7.00
C ARG A 208 23.22 -2.32 5.98
N LEU A 209 24.26 -1.95 5.25
CA LEU A 209 25.00 -2.91 4.42
C LEU A 209 25.62 -4.00 5.32
N PRO A 210 25.52 -5.30 4.94
CA PRO A 210 26.22 -6.37 5.62
C PRO A 210 27.72 -6.04 5.70
N SER A 211 28.36 -6.38 6.82
CA SER A 211 29.79 -6.12 7.06
C SER A 211 30.71 -6.65 5.96
N ARG A 212 30.33 -7.77 5.32
CA ARG A 212 31.08 -8.34 4.18
C ARG A 212 31.09 -7.43 2.92
N ILE A 213 30.05 -6.62 2.68
CA ILE A 213 30.04 -5.67 1.57
C ILE A 213 30.90 -4.44 1.90
N LYS A 214 30.98 -4.03 3.17
CA LYS A 214 31.89 -2.97 3.63
C LYS A 214 33.35 -3.37 3.40
N ALA A 215 33.75 -4.60 3.77
CA ALA A 215 35.09 -5.11 3.55
C ALA A 215 35.48 -5.17 2.06
N ARG A 216 34.57 -5.59 1.17
CA ARG A 216 34.83 -5.58 -0.29
C ARG A 216 34.99 -4.19 -0.87
N ARG A 217 34.22 -3.19 -0.41
CA ARG A 217 34.37 -1.80 -0.87
C ARG A 217 35.68 -1.17 -0.41
N GLN A 218 36.10 -1.43 0.83
CA GLN A 218 37.40 -0.98 1.33
C GLN A 218 38.57 -1.62 0.56
N ALA A 219 38.48 -2.91 0.26
CA ALA A 219 39.46 -3.61 -0.55
C ALA A 219 39.54 -3.09 -2.00
N ALA A 220 38.36 -2.79 -2.61
CA ALA A 220 38.30 -2.24 -3.94
C ALA A 220 38.84 -0.78 -4.02
N SER A 221 38.56 0.06 -3.01
CA SER A 221 39.10 1.42 -2.92
C SER A 221 40.60 1.41 -2.75
N SER A 222 41.13 0.59 -1.86
CA SER A 222 42.58 0.43 -1.64
C SER A 222 43.32 -0.10 -2.90
N ALA A 223 42.70 -1.03 -3.64
CA ALA A 223 43.24 -1.54 -4.90
C ALA A 223 43.25 -0.48 -6.00
N ALA A 224 42.22 0.38 -6.07
CA ALA A 224 42.15 1.49 -7.02
C ALA A 224 43.18 2.56 -6.72
N GLU A 225 43.41 2.92 -5.45
CA GLU A 225 44.42 3.85 -5.02
C GLU A 225 45.84 3.33 -5.33
N THR A 226 46.11 2.05 -5.08
CA THR A 226 47.38 1.41 -5.42
C THR A 226 47.62 1.37 -6.94
N CYS A 227 46.56 1.18 -7.74
CA CYS A 227 46.65 1.19 -9.19
C CYS A 227 46.95 2.59 -9.76
N LEU A 228 46.38 3.64 -9.15
CA LEU A 228 46.60 5.04 -9.54
C LEU A 228 48.04 5.51 -9.18
N GLN A 229 48.59 5.10 -8.04
CA GLN A 229 49.95 5.42 -7.63
C GLN A 229 51.02 4.77 -8.53
N ARG A 230 50.72 3.62 -9.14
CA ARG A 230 51.63 2.93 -10.08
C ARG A 230 51.66 3.53 -11.51
N ARG A 231 50.73 4.45 -11.82
CA ARG A 231 50.64 5.11 -13.15
C ARG A 231 51.24 6.51 -13.21
N SER A 232 51.91 6.96 -12.16
CA SER A 232 52.67 8.21 -12.24
C SER A 232 53.96 7.98 -13.02
N PRO A 233 54.15 8.58 -14.21
CA PRO A 233 55.42 8.45 -14.94
C PRO A 233 56.49 9.25 -14.21
N ARG A 234 57.60 8.59 -13.94
CA ARG A 234 58.83 9.32 -13.59
C ARG A 234 59.35 9.98 -14.86
N TYR A 235 59.31 11.29 -14.90
CA TYR A 235 60.18 12.12 -15.69
C TYR A 235 61.04 12.93 -14.75
#